data_42b581c2f4f364a9011d0a4e0b43d982
#
_entry.id   42b581c2f4f364a9011d0a4e0b43d982
#
_cell.length_a   1.000
_cell.length_b   1.000
_cell.length_c   1.000
_cell.angle_alpha   90.00
_cell.angle_beta   90.00
_cell.angle_gamma   90.00
#
_symmetry.space_group_name_H-M   'P 1'
#
loop_
_entity.id
_entity.type
_entity.pdbx_description
1 polymer ?
#
loop_
_entity_poly.entity_id
_entity_poly.type
_entity_poly.pdbx_seq_one_letter_code
_entity_poly.pdbx_strand_id
1 'polypeptide(L)'
;MQIDLSQIYSGVDQLYANQPQMPSYAPGRSIVTSVYSAELATGYVLMCELARLGNKLPVEVFYRDGELSQQQIDLLTSPDPSKITVKKIRGNAKDFTTIYGTKAGWSVKVHAIYESSYDEILWLDSDSFPITNPEFLFNDPEYVSKGSLFWRDVTSVDRSNRYYDQAPLWQVFRVQPNDGEPFEAGQLLINKSKCWMQFSLVKHYADNCEYYYHFGGDTETFRMAWQHHEARRNGYYSYINYHASNLVPYGFIPYGPFHKGVPNQYGKWGGGTVMVQRDRVGCELFNHRNINKFKLSGNVYNNDITNEWHYHQHVKQLNTLLEVNKW
;
A
#
# COMPACT_ATOMS: atom_id res chain seq x y z
N MET A 1 -24.43 9.80 -8.12
CA MET A 1 -25.10 8.69 -7.42
C MET A 1 -25.28 9.09 -5.98
N GLN A 2 -26.48 9.03 -5.43
CA GLN A 2 -26.69 9.35 -4.01
C GLN A 2 -26.26 8.12 -3.20
N ILE A 3 -25.37 8.30 -2.21
CA ILE A 3 -24.89 7.22 -1.35
C ILE A 3 -26.04 6.79 -0.45
N ASP A 4 -26.34 5.51 -0.42
CA ASP A 4 -27.21 4.96 0.62
C ASP A 4 -26.40 4.68 1.89
N LEU A 5 -26.26 5.70 2.73
CA LEU A 5 -25.53 5.59 3.98
C LEU A 5 -26.11 4.52 4.92
N SER A 6 -27.40 4.19 4.80
CA SER A 6 -28.02 3.21 5.69
C SER A 6 -27.50 1.80 5.44
N GLN A 7 -27.32 1.43 4.17
CA GLN A 7 -26.73 0.13 3.80
C GLN A 7 -25.26 0.04 4.19
N ILE A 8 -24.49 1.10 3.92
CA ILE A 8 -23.08 1.20 4.32
C ILE A 8 -22.95 1.01 5.83
N TYR A 9 -23.75 1.72 6.62
CA TYR A 9 -23.69 1.67 8.07
C TYR A 9 -24.14 0.31 8.62
N SER A 10 -25.19 -0.29 8.03
CA SER A 10 -25.64 -1.62 8.41
C SER A 10 -24.57 -2.68 8.18
N GLY A 11 -23.83 -2.63 7.06
CA GLY A 11 -22.74 -3.56 6.76
C GLY A 11 -21.61 -3.47 7.82
N VAL A 12 -21.21 -2.28 8.20
CA VAL A 12 -20.20 -2.07 9.24
C VAL A 12 -20.71 -2.55 10.61
N ASP A 13 -21.96 -2.23 10.97
CA ASP A 13 -22.53 -2.67 12.24
C ASP A 13 -22.65 -4.20 12.32
N GLN A 14 -23.02 -4.87 11.22
CA GLN A 14 -23.03 -6.32 11.11
C GLN A 14 -21.62 -6.92 11.27
N LEU A 15 -20.60 -6.31 10.66
CA LEU A 15 -19.22 -6.75 10.82
C LEU A 15 -18.79 -6.75 12.30
N TYR A 16 -19.12 -5.71 13.05
CA TYR A 16 -18.82 -5.65 14.47
C TYR A 16 -19.66 -6.63 15.29
N ALA A 17 -20.93 -6.82 14.96
CA ALA A 17 -21.81 -7.77 15.66
C ALA A 17 -21.32 -9.22 15.45
N ASN A 18 -20.87 -9.55 14.26
CA ASN A 18 -20.43 -10.90 13.91
C ASN A 18 -19.01 -11.22 14.36
N GLN A 19 -18.20 -10.22 14.70
CA GLN A 19 -16.79 -10.38 15.09
C GLN A 19 -16.06 -11.37 14.17
N PRO A 20 -15.64 -10.96 12.99
CA PRO A 20 -15.12 -11.87 11.96
C PRO A 20 -13.95 -12.68 12.51
N GLN A 21 -14.02 -13.98 12.33
CA GLN A 21 -12.95 -14.88 12.75
C GLN A 21 -11.71 -14.61 11.89
N MET A 22 -10.58 -14.50 12.57
CA MET A 22 -9.30 -14.38 11.90
C MET A 22 -8.92 -15.74 11.28
N PRO A 23 -8.53 -15.79 10.00
CA PRO A 23 -7.93 -16.99 9.43
C PRO A 23 -6.68 -17.42 10.21
N SER A 24 -6.35 -18.69 10.11
CA SER A 24 -5.08 -19.17 10.67
C SER A 24 -3.92 -18.68 9.81
N TYR A 25 -3.14 -17.77 10.35
CA TYR A 25 -1.89 -17.30 9.75
C TYR A 25 -0.69 -18.03 10.37
N ALA A 26 0.34 -18.28 9.58
CA ALA A 26 1.60 -18.75 10.11
C ALA A 26 2.24 -17.63 10.96
N PRO A 27 2.73 -17.93 12.17
CA PRO A 27 3.48 -16.93 12.92
C PRO A 27 4.75 -16.57 12.17
N GLY A 28 5.05 -15.29 12.05
CA GLY A 28 6.24 -14.80 11.38
C GLY A 28 5.97 -13.57 10.51
N ARG A 29 6.99 -13.20 9.76
CA ARG A 29 7.08 -11.95 9.01
C ARG A 29 7.25 -12.23 7.53
N SER A 30 6.62 -11.40 6.68
CA SER A 30 6.81 -11.45 5.23
C SER A 30 6.74 -10.07 4.61
N ILE A 31 7.28 -9.95 3.39
CA ILE A 31 7.02 -8.82 2.51
C ILE A 31 5.94 -9.26 1.51
N VAL A 32 4.95 -8.41 1.30
CA VAL A 32 3.80 -8.69 0.42
C VAL A 32 3.68 -7.59 -0.62
N THR A 33 3.47 -7.96 -1.87
CA THR A 33 3.23 -7.04 -2.97
C THR A 33 2.23 -7.63 -3.97
N SER A 34 1.81 -6.84 -4.95
CA SER A 34 1.06 -7.34 -6.10
C SER A 34 1.66 -6.83 -7.41
N VAL A 35 1.58 -7.65 -8.45
CA VAL A 35 2.11 -7.33 -9.78
C VAL A 35 1.12 -7.81 -10.84
N TYR A 36 0.90 -7.01 -11.87
CA TYR A 36 0.20 -7.42 -13.09
C TYR A 36 1.09 -7.17 -14.32
N SER A 37 0.72 -7.70 -15.48
CA SER A 37 1.60 -7.71 -16.67
C SER A 37 2.19 -6.36 -17.04
N ALA A 38 1.41 -5.26 -16.94
CA ALA A 38 1.91 -3.93 -17.29
C ALA A 38 2.94 -3.38 -16.30
N GLU A 39 3.01 -3.94 -15.08
CA GLU A 39 3.95 -3.57 -14.03
C GLU A 39 5.07 -4.61 -13.84
N LEU A 40 5.22 -5.56 -14.76
CA LEU A 40 6.23 -6.62 -14.66
C LEU A 40 7.64 -6.05 -14.42
N ALA A 41 8.04 -5.01 -15.17
CA ALA A 41 9.36 -4.41 -15.02
C ALA A 41 9.56 -3.82 -13.62
N THR A 42 8.53 -3.13 -13.11
CA THR A 42 8.54 -2.54 -11.78
C THR A 42 8.63 -3.61 -10.70
N GLY A 43 7.77 -4.63 -10.75
CA GLY A 43 7.79 -5.76 -9.83
C GLY A 43 9.10 -6.53 -9.86
N TYR A 44 9.68 -6.76 -11.04
CA TYR A 44 10.98 -7.43 -11.17
C TYR A 44 12.11 -6.61 -10.49
N VAL A 45 12.13 -5.28 -10.69
CA VAL A 45 13.09 -4.41 -10.00
C VAL A 45 12.94 -4.52 -8.48
N LEU A 46 11.71 -4.53 -7.95
CA LEU A 46 11.49 -4.70 -6.51
C LEU A 46 12.05 -6.04 -6.00
N MET A 47 11.81 -7.14 -6.71
CA MET A 47 12.35 -8.44 -6.33
C MET A 47 13.88 -8.46 -6.35
N CYS A 48 14.49 -7.88 -7.37
CA CYS A 48 15.95 -7.76 -7.46
C CYS A 48 16.54 -6.88 -6.34
N GLU A 49 15.90 -5.78 -5.99
CA GLU A 49 16.36 -4.90 -4.91
C GLU A 49 16.26 -5.58 -3.55
N LEU A 50 15.19 -6.29 -3.26
CA LEU A 50 15.08 -7.07 -2.03
C LEU A 50 16.18 -8.12 -1.93
N ALA A 51 16.46 -8.84 -3.01
CA ALA A 51 17.56 -9.82 -3.06
C ALA A 51 18.93 -9.12 -2.89
N ARG A 52 19.19 -8.02 -3.60
CA ARG A 52 20.44 -7.25 -3.51
C ARG A 52 20.71 -6.72 -2.09
N LEU A 53 19.66 -6.29 -1.39
CA LEU A 53 19.74 -5.77 -0.02
C LEU A 53 19.84 -6.89 1.03
N GLY A 54 19.87 -8.15 0.61
CA GLY A 54 20.02 -9.30 1.50
C GLY A 54 18.79 -9.57 2.36
N ASN A 55 17.60 -9.31 1.83
CA ASN A 55 16.35 -9.65 2.51
C ASN A 55 16.31 -11.13 2.88
N LYS A 56 15.94 -11.42 4.14
CA LYS A 56 15.84 -12.79 4.66
C LYS A 56 14.40 -13.25 4.81
N LEU A 57 13.44 -12.35 4.73
CA LEU A 57 12.03 -12.67 4.88
C LEU A 57 11.47 -13.31 3.61
N PRO A 58 10.46 -14.19 3.73
CA PRO A 58 9.64 -14.60 2.61
C PRO A 58 9.03 -13.38 1.91
N VAL A 59 8.95 -13.44 0.58
CA VAL A 59 8.30 -12.44 -0.26
C VAL A 59 7.14 -13.10 -0.99
N GLU A 60 5.94 -12.59 -0.80
CA GLU A 60 4.73 -13.08 -1.44
C GLU A 60 4.24 -12.06 -2.46
N VAL A 61 4.32 -12.43 -3.74
CA VAL A 61 3.85 -11.61 -4.86
C VAL A 61 2.48 -12.11 -5.30
N PHE A 62 1.47 -11.26 -5.22
CA PHE A 62 0.11 -11.62 -5.60
C PHE A 62 -0.29 -11.07 -6.97
N TYR A 63 -1.16 -11.79 -7.68
CA TYR A 63 -1.73 -11.38 -8.95
C TYR A 63 -3.15 -11.93 -9.12
N ARG A 64 -3.98 -11.29 -9.96
CA ARG A 64 -5.32 -11.78 -10.30
C ARG A 64 -5.24 -12.80 -11.45
N ASP A 65 -6.23 -13.66 -11.52
CA ASP A 65 -6.32 -14.68 -12.58
C ASP A 65 -6.20 -14.05 -13.97
N GLY A 66 -5.34 -14.62 -14.80
CA GLY A 66 -5.07 -14.15 -16.17
C GLY A 66 -4.15 -12.94 -16.28
N GLU A 67 -3.67 -12.33 -15.19
CA GLU A 67 -2.79 -11.15 -15.25
C GLU A 67 -1.34 -11.47 -15.53
N LEU A 68 -0.86 -12.67 -15.15
CA LEU A 68 0.51 -13.10 -15.39
C LEU A 68 0.56 -14.44 -16.13
N SER A 69 1.45 -14.55 -17.10
CA SER A 69 1.84 -15.83 -17.70
C SER A 69 2.82 -16.59 -16.81
N GLN A 70 3.00 -17.90 -17.06
CA GLN A 70 3.98 -18.71 -16.34
C GLN A 70 5.39 -18.14 -16.49
N GLN A 71 5.78 -17.70 -17.69
CA GLN A 71 7.07 -17.05 -17.92
C GLN A 71 7.28 -15.81 -17.06
N GLN A 72 6.25 -14.98 -16.89
CA GLN A 72 6.33 -13.78 -16.04
C GLN A 72 6.43 -14.15 -14.55
N ILE A 73 5.75 -15.21 -14.12
CA ILE A 73 5.86 -15.78 -12.77
C ILE A 73 7.30 -16.26 -12.50
N ASP A 74 7.87 -17.02 -13.44
CA ASP A 74 9.24 -17.53 -13.34
C ASP A 74 10.27 -16.39 -13.28
N LEU A 75 10.07 -15.33 -14.09
CA LEU A 75 10.90 -14.12 -14.06
C LEU A 75 10.84 -13.42 -12.71
N LEU A 76 9.64 -13.21 -12.14
CA LEU A 76 9.49 -12.57 -10.83
C LEU A 76 10.11 -13.38 -9.70
N THR A 77 10.12 -14.72 -9.83
CA THR A 77 10.70 -15.61 -8.82
C THR A 77 12.22 -15.68 -8.93
N SER A 78 12.78 -15.47 -10.13
CA SER A 78 14.20 -15.74 -10.46
C SER A 78 15.23 -14.97 -9.61
N PRO A 79 14.99 -13.74 -9.09
CA PRO A 79 16.00 -13.06 -8.27
C PRO A 79 16.34 -13.75 -6.96
N ASP A 80 15.37 -14.41 -6.32
CA ASP A 80 15.60 -15.29 -5.15
C ASP A 80 14.51 -16.38 -5.06
N PRO A 81 14.69 -17.51 -5.77
CA PRO A 81 13.68 -18.58 -5.80
C PRO A 81 13.44 -19.25 -4.43
N SER A 82 14.34 -19.05 -3.48
CA SER A 82 14.20 -19.62 -2.14
C SER A 82 13.28 -18.82 -1.23
N LYS A 83 13.01 -17.55 -1.56
CA LYS A 83 12.23 -16.61 -0.75
C LYS A 83 11.00 -16.06 -1.46
N ILE A 84 11.06 -15.90 -2.78
CA ILE A 84 9.97 -15.29 -3.55
C ILE A 84 8.98 -16.35 -3.97
N THR A 85 7.72 -16.15 -3.61
CA THR A 85 6.60 -17.00 -4.03
C THR A 85 5.55 -16.14 -4.72
N VAL A 86 5.20 -16.49 -5.96
CA VAL A 86 4.15 -15.79 -6.72
C VAL A 86 2.83 -16.56 -6.57
N LYS A 87 1.78 -15.89 -6.16
CA LYS A 87 0.50 -16.49 -5.78
C LYS A 87 -0.68 -15.82 -6.49
N LYS A 88 -1.59 -16.63 -7.00
CA LYS A 88 -2.87 -16.14 -7.49
C LYS A 88 -3.80 -15.79 -6.33
N ILE A 89 -4.42 -14.61 -6.37
CA ILE A 89 -5.48 -14.24 -5.43
C ILE A 89 -6.67 -15.19 -5.63
N ARG A 90 -7.16 -15.75 -4.53
CA ARG A 90 -8.34 -16.63 -4.50
C ARG A 90 -9.63 -15.86 -4.35
N GLY A 91 -9.58 -14.73 -3.65
CA GLY A 91 -10.71 -13.83 -3.45
C GLY A 91 -11.11 -13.07 -4.71
N ASN A 92 -12.24 -12.37 -4.63
CA ASN A 92 -12.79 -11.61 -5.74
C ASN A 92 -12.32 -10.15 -5.69
N ALA A 93 -11.04 -9.92 -5.96
CA ALA A 93 -10.45 -8.58 -6.05
C ALA A 93 -10.91 -7.90 -7.35
N LYS A 94 -12.05 -7.19 -7.28
CA LYS A 94 -12.68 -6.54 -8.44
C LYS A 94 -12.06 -5.18 -8.72
N ASP A 95 -12.09 -4.79 -10.01
CA ASP A 95 -11.95 -3.40 -10.38
C ASP A 95 -13.19 -2.62 -9.95
N PHE A 96 -12.99 -1.36 -9.60
CA PHE A 96 -14.07 -0.42 -9.32
C PHE A 96 -13.86 0.86 -10.13
N THR A 97 -14.93 1.64 -10.27
CA THR A 97 -14.86 2.92 -10.96
C THR A 97 -14.85 4.05 -9.93
N THR A 98 -13.81 4.88 -9.98
CA THR A 98 -13.72 6.09 -9.14
C THR A 98 -14.72 7.16 -9.58
N ILE A 99 -14.88 8.20 -8.78
CA ILE A 99 -15.70 9.38 -9.14
C ILE A 99 -15.22 10.06 -10.43
N TYR A 100 -13.96 9.82 -10.81
CA TYR A 100 -13.37 10.35 -12.06
C TYR A 100 -13.62 9.46 -13.27
N GLY A 101 -14.39 8.39 -13.13
CA GLY A 101 -14.64 7.43 -14.19
C GLY A 101 -13.45 6.50 -14.50
N THR A 102 -12.38 6.54 -13.72
CA THR A 102 -11.21 5.70 -13.89
C THR A 102 -11.44 4.34 -13.23
N LYS A 103 -11.17 3.27 -13.96
CA LYS A 103 -11.13 1.92 -13.37
C LYS A 103 -9.85 1.73 -12.59
N ALA A 104 -9.96 1.21 -11.39
CA ALA A 104 -8.84 0.94 -10.51
C ALA A 104 -8.97 -0.43 -9.84
N GLY A 105 -7.85 -1.11 -9.68
CA GLY A 105 -7.74 -2.44 -9.07
C GLY A 105 -7.16 -2.40 -7.65
N TRP A 106 -7.28 -1.30 -6.91
CA TRP A 106 -6.63 -1.12 -5.61
C TRP A 106 -7.09 -2.11 -4.53
N SER A 107 -8.28 -2.73 -4.69
CA SER A 107 -8.74 -3.81 -3.82
C SER A 107 -7.79 -5.02 -3.80
N VAL A 108 -6.98 -5.19 -4.84
CA VAL A 108 -5.94 -6.25 -4.94
C VAL A 108 -4.99 -6.20 -3.75
N LYS A 109 -4.54 -5.01 -3.33
CA LYS A 109 -3.70 -4.81 -2.14
C LYS A 109 -4.31 -5.46 -0.90
N VAL A 110 -5.57 -5.17 -0.64
CA VAL A 110 -6.27 -5.67 0.55
C VAL A 110 -6.42 -7.19 0.50
N HIS A 111 -6.78 -7.74 -0.67
CA HIS A 111 -6.87 -9.19 -0.85
C HIS A 111 -5.51 -9.87 -0.72
N ALA A 112 -4.44 -9.30 -1.24
CA ALA A 112 -3.08 -9.82 -1.11
C ALA A 112 -2.65 -9.87 0.37
N ILE A 113 -2.88 -8.79 1.12
CA ILE A 113 -2.60 -8.75 2.56
C ILE A 113 -3.44 -9.80 3.31
N TYR A 114 -4.73 -9.92 2.97
CA TYR A 114 -5.64 -10.88 3.59
C TYR A 114 -5.21 -12.33 3.33
N GLU A 115 -4.80 -12.65 2.11
CA GLU A 115 -4.43 -14.00 1.69
C GLU A 115 -2.96 -14.36 1.94
N SER A 116 -2.13 -13.39 2.34
CA SER A 116 -0.76 -13.63 2.77
C SER A 116 -0.74 -14.67 3.89
N SER A 117 0.22 -15.59 3.80
CA SER A 117 0.35 -16.71 4.73
C SER A 117 0.74 -16.31 6.13
N TYR A 118 1.38 -15.15 6.31
CA TYR A 118 2.02 -14.73 7.55
C TYR A 118 1.18 -13.72 8.35
N ASP A 119 1.41 -13.70 9.64
CA ASP A 119 0.73 -12.82 10.59
C ASP A 119 1.22 -11.35 10.50
N GLU A 120 2.52 -11.16 10.42
CA GLU A 120 3.14 -9.85 10.30
C GLU A 120 3.58 -9.59 8.86
N ILE A 121 3.10 -8.51 8.25
CA ILE A 121 3.42 -8.20 6.86
C ILE A 121 3.95 -6.77 6.70
N LEU A 122 4.93 -6.61 5.82
CA LEU A 122 5.28 -5.34 5.20
C LEU A 122 4.73 -5.36 3.78
N TRP A 123 3.67 -4.59 3.54
CA TRP A 123 3.19 -4.32 2.20
C TRP A 123 4.11 -3.31 1.51
N LEU A 124 4.47 -3.60 0.26
CA LEU A 124 5.12 -2.64 -0.65
C LEU A 124 4.35 -2.65 -1.97
N ASP A 125 3.93 -1.48 -2.45
CA ASP A 125 3.49 -1.36 -3.84
C ASP A 125 4.64 -1.78 -4.76
N SER A 126 4.35 -2.35 -5.92
CA SER A 126 5.38 -2.86 -6.84
C SER A 126 6.41 -1.80 -7.25
N ASP A 127 6.07 -0.52 -7.10
CA ASP A 127 6.88 0.65 -7.40
C ASP A 127 7.45 1.37 -6.15
N SER A 128 7.35 0.75 -4.98
CA SER A 128 7.96 1.23 -3.73
C SER A 128 9.21 0.42 -3.38
N PHE A 129 10.38 0.94 -3.78
CA PHE A 129 11.66 0.24 -3.67
C PHE A 129 12.39 0.57 -2.38
N PRO A 130 12.78 -0.43 -1.58
CA PRO A 130 13.60 -0.17 -0.40
C PRO A 130 15.01 0.31 -0.80
N ILE A 131 15.54 1.27 -0.04
CA ILE A 131 16.92 1.76 -0.17
C ILE A 131 17.86 0.94 0.71
N THR A 132 17.36 0.46 1.82
CA THR A 132 18.04 -0.45 2.75
C THR A 132 17.13 -1.64 3.07
N ASN A 133 17.71 -2.71 3.64
CA ASN A 133 16.92 -3.86 4.06
C ASN A 133 15.85 -3.44 5.09
N PRO A 134 14.53 -3.57 4.78
CA PRO A 134 13.48 -3.02 5.63
C PRO A 134 13.11 -3.89 6.84
N GLU A 135 13.79 -5.01 7.07
CA GLU A 135 13.46 -5.95 8.16
C GLU A 135 13.47 -5.31 9.55
N PHE A 136 14.29 -4.27 9.75
CA PHE A 136 14.37 -3.57 11.05
C PHE A 136 13.05 -2.89 11.44
N LEU A 137 12.18 -2.58 10.50
CA LEU A 137 10.88 -1.95 10.75
C LEU A 137 9.97 -2.81 11.65
N PHE A 138 10.08 -4.11 11.58
CA PHE A 138 9.34 -5.03 12.45
C PHE A 138 9.74 -4.95 13.94
N ASN A 139 10.82 -4.23 14.23
CA ASN A 139 11.28 -3.98 15.58
C ASN A 139 11.05 -2.51 16.01
N ASP A 140 10.39 -1.70 15.17
CA ASP A 140 10.02 -0.32 15.53
C ASP A 140 9.13 -0.33 16.79
N PRO A 141 9.44 0.50 17.81
CA PRO A 141 8.71 0.47 19.07
C PRO A 141 7.20 0.75 18.95
N GLU A 142 6.80 1.64 18.04
CA GLU A 142 5.38 1.90 17.83
C GLU A 142 4.69 0.77 17.10
N TYR A 143 5.35 0.15 16.12
CA TYR A 143 4.83 -1.06 15.48
C TYR A 143 4.65 -2.18 16.49
N VAL A 144 5.68 -2.45 17.30
CA VAL A 144 5.61 -3.49 18.34
C VAL A 144 4.48 -3.22 19.32
N SER A 145 4.28 -1.97 19.70
CA SER A 145 3.21 -1.59 20.62
C SER A 145 1.82 -1.62 19.99
N LYS A 146 1.66 -1.00 18.82
CA LYS A 146 0.35 -0.71 18.20
C LYS A 146 -0.08 -1.74 17.15
N GLY A 147 0.86 -2.56 16.64
CA GLY A 147 0.59 -3.57 15.61
C GLY A 147 0.54 -3.03 14.18
N SER A 148 0.76 -1.74 13.98
CA SER A 148 0.82 -1.14 12.65
C SER A 148 1.74 0.07 12.62
N LEU A 149 2.35 0.31 11.44
CA LEU A 149 3.19 1.47 11.19
C LEU A 149 2.90 2.01 9.79
N PHE A 150 2.60 3.30 9.71
CA PHE A 150 2.25 4.00 8.48
C PHE A 150 3.15 5.21 8.25
N TRP A 151 3.20 5.67 7.01
CA TRP A 151 3.99 6.81 6.57
C TRP A 151 3.09 7.96 6.14
N ARG A 152 3.55 9.16 6.33
CA ARG A 152 2.88 10.38 5.91
C ARG A 152 2.82 10.48 4.38
N ASP A 153 1.68 10.90 3.83
CA ASP A 153 1.53 11.19 2.41
C ASP A 153 2.07 12.59 2.06
N VAL A 154 2.45 12.77 0.81
CA VAL A 154 2.90 14.05 0.25
C VAL A 154 1.81 15.12 0.27
N THR A 155 0.57 14.72 0.11
CA THR A 155 -0.60 15.63 0.13
C THR A 155 -0.85 16.30 1.47
N SER A 156 -0.22 15.78 2.54
CA SER A 156 -0.27 16.41 3.86
C SER A 156 0.44 17.76 3.92
N VAL A 157 1.31 18.07 2.97
CA VAL A 157 2.10 19.31 2.94
C VAL A 157 1.28 20.50 2.46
N ASP A 158 0.32 20.28 1.56
CA ASP A 158 -0.58 21.33 1.04
C ASP A 158 -2.01 21.13 1.52
N ARG A 159 -2.31 21.74 2.66
CA ARG A 159 -3.66 21.67 3.27
C ARG A 159 -4.74 22.38 2.44
N SER A 160 -4.37 23.27 1.51
CA SER A 160 -5.33 24.02 0.69
C SER A 160 -6.02 23.19 -0.39
N ASN A 161 -5.42 22.05 -0.76
CA ASN A 161 -5.91 21.10 -1.78
C ASN A 161 -6.32 19.74 -1.21
N ARG A 162 -6.68 19.67 0.07
CA ARG A 162 -7.09 18.41 0.72
C ARG A 162 -8.40 17.91 0.12
N TYR A 163 -8.24 17.12 -0.93
CA TYR A 163 -9.30 16.32 -1.52
C TYR A 163 -9.97 15.41 -0.49
N TYR A 164 -9.21 15.02 0.52
CA TYR A 164 -9.56 14.09 1.60
C TYR A 164 -10.40 14.70 2.73
N ASP A 165 -10.56 16.02 2.79
CA ASP A 165 -11.33 16.70 3.84
C ASP A 165 -12.78 17.00 3.43
N GLN A 166 -13.25 16.41 2.32
CA GLN A 166 -14.59 16.65 1.85
C GLN A 166 -15.65 15.89 2.66
N ALA A 167 -16.74 16.56 2.94
CA ALA A 167 -17.82 16.09 3.82
C ALA A 167 -18.34 14.66 3.55
N PRO A 168 -18.45 14.14 2.31
CA PRO A 168 -18.91 12.78 2.08
C PRO A 168 -18.01 11.71 2.66
N LEU A 169 -16.67 11.90 2.67
CA LEU A 169 -15.69 10.96 3.18
C LEU A 169 -15.96 10.62 4.65
N TRP A 170 -16.02 11.63 5.48
CA TRP A 170 -16.20 11.47 6.91
C TRP A 170 -17.53 10.79 7.26
N GLN A 171 -18.58 11.12 6.52
CA GLN A 171 -19.89 10.50 6.69
C GLN A 171 -19.87 9.03 6.30
N VAL A 172 -19.27 8.68 5.15
CA VAL A 172 -19.20 7.30 4.66
C VAL A 172 -18.52 6.39 5.65
N PHE A 173 -17.42 6.85 6.26
CA PHE A 173 -16.68 6.06 7.23
C PHE A 173 -17.12 6.25 8.69
N ARG A 174 -18.11 7.10 8.95
CA ARG A 174 -18.55 7.44 10.32
C ARG A 174 -17.41 7.91 11.22
N VAL A 175 -16.49 8.67 10.69
CA VAL A 175 -15.37 9.26 11.41
C VAL A 175 -15.57 10.75 11.46
N GLN A 176 -15.27 11.38 12.61
CA GLN A 176 -15.31 12.84 12.71
C GLN A 176 -14.21 13.46 11.85
N PRO A 177 -14.50 14.57 11.18
CA PRO A 177 -13.46 15.39 10.58
C PRO A 177 -12.39 15.68 11.62
N ASN A 178 -11.14 15.42 11.26
CA ASN A 178 -10.01 15.66 12.13
C ASN A 178 -8.81 16.14 11.33
N ASP A 179 -7.85 16.75 12.03
CA ASP A 179 -6.61 17.25 11.45
C ASP A 179 -5.55 16.15 11.26
N GLY A 180 -5.94 14.87 11.42
CA GLY A 180 -5.04 13.73 11.25
C GLY A 180 -4.42 13.75 9.85
N GLU A 181 -3.11 13.52 9.83
CA GLU A 181 -2.35 13.51 8.58
C GLU A 181 -2.80 12.35 7.70
N PRO A 182 -3.03 12.57 6.40
CA PRO A 182 -3.17 11.47 5.46
C PRO A 182 -1.87 10.69 5.40
N PHE A 183 -1.98 9.38 5.17
CA PHE A 183 -0.79 8.54 5.02
C PHE A 183 -0.72 7.87 3.67
N GLU A 184 0.49 7.53 3.27
CA GLU A 184 0.80 6.84 2.03
C GLU A 184 0.50 5.35 2.17
N ALA A 185 -0.14 4.76 1.18
CA ALA A 185 -0.46 3.34 1.15
C ALA A 185 0.51 2.50 0.30
N GLY A 186 1.55 3.10 -0.25
CA GLY A 186 2.60 2.39 -1.01
C GLY A 186 3.48 1.51 -0.13
N GLN A 187 3.53 1.77 1.17
CA GLN A 187 4.15 0.93 2.18
C GLN A 187 3.31 0.91 3.47
N LEU A 188 3.01 -0.28 3.97
CA LEU A 188 2.21 -0.49 5.17
C LEU A 188 2.81 -1.64 5.98
N LEU A 189 3.05 -1.43 7.27
CA LEU A 189 3.49 -2.49 8.17
C LEU A 189 2.34 -2.85 9.11
N ILE A 190 1.89 -4.11 9.07
CA ILE A 190 0.67 -4.55 9.76
C ILE A 190 0.91 -5.91 10.42
N ASN A 191 0.59 -6.01 11.70
CA ASN A 191 0.38 -7.26 12.40
C ASN A 191 -1.12 -7.58 12.38
N LYS A 192 -1.50 -8.58 11.59
CA LYS A 192 -2.91 -8.93 11.37
C LYS A 192 -3.60 -9.40 12.64
N SER A 193 -2.92 -10.13 13.50
CA SER A 193 -3.48 -10.59 14.77
C SER A 193 -3.79 -9.42 15.71
N LYS A 194 -2.89 -8.47 15.83
CA LYS A 194 -3.10 -7.28 16.67
C LYS A 194 -4.15 -6.32 16.12
N CYS A 195 -4.26 -6.22 14.81
CA CYS A 195 -5.10 -5.25 14.11
C CYS A 195 -6.24 -5.91 13.34
N TRP A 196 -6.70 -7.09 13.77
CA TRP A 196 -7.64 -7.89 12.99
C TRP A 196 -8.96 -7.16 12.71
N MET A 197 -9.51 -6.47 13.69
CA MET A 197 -10.79 -5.77 13.48
C MET A 197 -10.65 -4.59 12.52
N GLN A 198 -9.58 -3.81 12.65
CA GLN A 198 -9.27 -2.71 11.74
C GLN A 198 -9.06 -3.24 10.31
N PHE A 199 -8.29 -4.32 10.18
CA PHE A 199 -8.04 -4.93 8.88
C PHE A 199 -9.30 -5.57 8.28
N SER A 200 -10.17 -6.13 9.10
CA SER A 200 -11.48 -6.63 8.67
C SER A 200 -12.39 -5.51 8.12
N LEU A 201 -12.29 -4.30 8.68
CA LEU A 201 -12.97 -3.12 8.13
C LEU A 201 -12.40 -2.75 6.76
N VAL A 202 -11.07 -2.70 6.60
CA VAL A 202 -10.43 -2.44 5.30
C VAL A 202 -10.89 -3.49 4.27
N LYS A 203 -10.94 -4.76 4.67
CA LYS A 203 -11.42 -5.85 3.81
C LYS A 203 -12.89 -5.68 3.43
N HIS A 204 -13.73 -5.30 4.39
CA HIS A 204 -15.14 -4.98 4.13
C HIS A 204 -15.27 -3.84 3.11
N TYR A 205 -14.48 -2.78 3.24
CA TYR A 205 -14.47 -1.68 2.26
C TYR A 205 -14.01 -2.15 0.87
N ALA A 206 -13.01 -3.01 0.80
CA ALA A 206 -12.52 -3.56 -0.46
C ALA A 206 -13.52 -4.50 -1.15
N ASP A 207 -14.32 -5.23 -0.38
CA ASP A 207 -15.37 -6.12 -0.91
C ASP A 207 -16.61 -5.36 -1.39
N ASN A 208 -16.81 -4.12 -0.92
CA ASN A 208 -17.93 -3.27 -1.26
C ASN A 208 -17.45 -2.05 -2.04
N CYS A 209 -17.48 -2.15 -3.37
CA CYS A 209 -16.89 -1.17 -4.28
C CYS A 209 -17.46 0.26 -4.13
N GLU A 210 -18.63 0.41 -3.52
CA GLU A 210 -19.27 1.69 -3.25
C GLU A 210 -18.38 2.62 -2.40
N TYR A 211 -17.59 2.04 -1.49
CA TYR A 211 -16.64 2.82 -0.69
C TYR A 211 -15.59 3.50 -1.56
N TYR A 212 -15.05 2.79 -2.54
CA TYR A 212 -13.99 3.30 -3.41
C TYR A 212 -14.48 4.34 -4.43
N TYR A 213 -15.78 4.34 -4.75
CA TYR A 213 -16.33 5.31 -5.69
C TYR A 213 -16.03 6.75 -5.29
N HIS A 214 -15.95 7.01 -3.99
CA HIS A 214 -15.80 8.35 -3.43
C HIS A 214 -14.34 8.76 -3.20
N PHE A 215 -13.37 7.88 -3.47
CA PHE A 215 -11.96 8.11 -3.16
C PHE A 215 -11.10 8.09 -4.41
N GLY A 216 -10.05 8.90 -4.36
CA GLY A 216 -9.02 8.93 -5.37
C GLY A 216 -7.96 7.83 -5.21
N GLY A 217 -8.09 6.94 -4.22
CA GLY A 217 -7.12 5.89 -3.88
C GLY A 217 -7.60 4.97 -2.77
N ASP A 218 -6.78 4.02 -2.38
CA ASP A 218 -7.02 3.06 -1.30
C ASP A 218 -6.53 3.55 0.08
N THR A 219 -5.71 4.57 0.10
CA THR A 219 -5.07 5.15 1.30
C THR A 219 -6.07 5.46 2.39
N GLU A 220 -7.18 6.12 2.04
CA GLU A 220 -8.19 6.53 3.01
C GLU A 220 -8.90 5.34 3.67
N THR A 221 -9.02 4.21 3.00
CA THR A 221 -9.67 3.03 3.58
C THR A 221 -8.92 2.49 4.79
N PHE A 222 -7.59 2.51 4.75
CA PHE A 222 -6.75 2.12 5.88
C PHE A 222 -6.86 3.14 7.02
N ARG A 223 -6.63 4.41 6.75
CA ARG A 223 -6.73 5.48 7.75
C ARG A 223 -8.07 5.45 8.46
N MET A 224 -9.16 5.42 7.69
CA MET A 224 -10.52 5.45 8.22
C MET A 224 -10.87 4.20 9.03
N ALA A 225 -10.38 3.03 8.64
CA ALA A 225 -10.63 1.79 9.40
C ALA A 225 -10.01 1.86 10.81
N TRP A 226 -8.78 2.33 10.93
CA TRP A 226 -8.13 2.50 12.24
C TRP A 226 -8.82 3.56 13.08
N GLN A 227 -9.15 4.70 12.50
CA GLN A 227 -9.84 5.78 13.22
C GLN A 227 -11.26 5.38 13.63
N HIS A 228 -12.01 4.71 12.75
CA HIS A 228 -13.35 4.22 13.07
C HIS A 228 -13.32 3.22 14.23
N HIS A 229 -12.39 2.26 14.19
CA HIS A 229 -12.28 1.25 15.24
C HIS A 229 -11.96 1.90 16.58
N GLU A 230 -11.04 2.84 16.64
CA GLU A 230 -10.66 3.53 17.86
C GLU A 230 -11.81 4.39 18.41
N ALA A 231 -12.50 5.12 17.54
CA ALA A 231 -13.67 5.88 17.94
C ALA A 231 -14.77 4.99 18.57
N ARG A 232 -15.03 3.84 17.93
CA ARG A 232 -16.01 2.86 18.41
C ARG A 232 -15.62 2.25 19.77
N ARG A 233 -14.36 1.89 19.92
CA ARG A 233 -13.82 1.32 21.17
C ARG A 233 -13.95 2.28 22.35
N ASN A 234 -13.81 3.57 22.12
CA ASN A 234 -13.93 4.61 23.13
C ASN A 234 -15.35 5.15 23.33
N GLY A 235 -16.36 4.53 22.70
CA GLY A 235 -17.76 4.91 22.87
C GLY A 235 -18.18 6.18 22.12
N TYR A 236 -17.33 6.69 21.22
CA TYR A 236 -17.61 7.88 20.41
C TYR A 236 -18.48 7.54 19.19
N TYR A 237 -19.68 7.02 19.43
CA TYR A 237 -20.67 6.76 18.38
C TYR A 237 -21.35 8.01 17.82
N SER A 238 -21.27 9.11 18.52
CA SER A 238 -21.80 10.39 18.06
C SER A 238 -20.64 11.28 17.67
N TYR A 239 -20.82 11.96 16.57
CA TYR A 239 -19.93 12.91 15.90
C TYR A 239 -19.37 14.06 16.78
N ILE A 240 -19.35 13.96 18.08
CA ILE A 240 -19.02 15.04 18.99
C ILE A 240 -17.70 14.72 19.69
N ASN A 241 -16.68 15.54 19.41
CA ASN A 241 -15.42 15.66 20.16
C ASN A 241 -14.30 14.62 19.99
N TYR A 242 -14.17 13.96 18.83
CA TYR A 242 -12.95 13.21 18.56
C TYR A 242 -11.86 14.17 18.03
N HIS A 243 -11.01 14.69 18.90
CA HIS A 243 -9.78 15.36 18.48
C HIS A 243 -8.71 14.30 18.23
N ALA A 244 -8.40 14.05 16.96
CA ALA A 244 -7.37 13.09 16.53
C ALA A 244 -5.97 13.38 17.09
N SER A 245 -5.76 14.56 17.67
CA SER A 245 -4.48 14.95 18.26
C SER A 245 -4.05 14.10 19.48
N ASN A 246 -4.96 13.35 20.10
CA ASN A 246 -4.65 12.64 21.34
C ASN A 246 -4.62 11.12 21.23
N LEU A 247 -5.10 10.54 20.12
CA LEU A 247 -5.18 9.07 19.98
C LEU A 247 -4.83 8.68 18.54
N VAL A 248 -3.55 8.54 18.24
CA VAL A 248 -3.10 7.90 17.01
C VAL A 248 -3.08 6.39 17.25
N PRO A 249 -4.09 5.63 16.76
CA PRO A 249 -4.24 4.19 17.05
C PRO A 249 -3.27 3.31 16.24
N TYR A 250 -2.30 3.91 15.59
CA TYR A 250 -1.28 3.27 14.77
C TYR A 250 0.08 3.91 15.02
N GLY A 251 1.16 3.18 14.72
CA GLY A 251 2.50 3.75 14.64
C GLY A 251 2.61 4.66 13.42
N PHE A 252 3.31 5.75 13.54
CA PHE A 252 3.40 6.73 12.47
C PHE A 252 4.82 7.30 12.34
N ILE A 253 5.30 7.35 11.10
CA ILE A 253 6.56 8.03 10.76
C ILE A 253 6.22 9.49 10.43
N PRO A 254 6.61 10.45 11.29
CA PRO A 254 6.16 11.85 11.17
C PRO A 254 6.89 12.61 10.05
N TYR A 255 8.02 12.10 9.58
CA TYR A 255 8.76 12.73 8.49
C TYR A 255 7.99 12.58 7.19
N GLY A 256 7.55 13.71 6.64
CA GLY A 256 6.88 13.74 5.35
C GLY A 256 7.82 13.23 4.25
N PRO A 257 7.24 12.66 3.20
CA PRO A 257 8.00 12.36 2.01
C PRO A 257 8.53 13.64 1.37
N PHE A 258 9.57 13.51 0.58
CA PHE A 258 10.07 14.58 -0.25
C PHE A 258 10.28 14.08 -1.67
N HIS A 259 10.21 14.98 -2.64
CA HIS A 259 10.43 14.64 -4.03
C HIS A 259 11.89 14.82 -4.41
N LYS A 260 12.47 13.82 -5.07
CA LYS A 260 13.76 13.91 -5.74
C LYS A 260 13.57 13.95 -7.25
N GLY A 261 14.40 14.72 -7.93
CA GLY A 261 14.41 14.87 -9.36
C GLY A 261 13.86 16.21 -9.84
N VAL A 262 13.76 16.37 -11.14
CA VAL A 262 13.40 17.64 -11.78
C VAL A 262 11.89 17.69 -12.00
N PRO A 263 11.17 18.72 -11.50
CA PRO A 263 9.78 18.95 -11.88
C PRO A 263 9.67 19.16 -13.39
N ASN A 264 8.54 18.78 -13.98
CA ASN A 264 8.30 19.11 -15.38
C ASN A 264 8.17 20.64 -15.57
N GLN A 265 8.17 21.08 -16.85
CA GLN A 265 8.08 22.49 -17.23
C GLN A 265 6.86 23.26 -16.67
N TYR A 266 5.87 22.56 -16.15
CA TYR A 266 4.67 23.14 -15.53
C TYR A 266 4.74 23.18 -13.99
N GLY A 267 5.90 22.91 -13.40
CA GLY A 267 6.06 22.83 -11.95
C GLY A 267 5.36 21.62 -11.31
N LYS A 268 4.82 20.72 -12.12
CA LYS A 268 4.19 19.49 -11.64
C LYS A 268 5.23 18.39 -11.48
N TRP A 269 5.08 17.64 -10.43
CA TRP A 269 5.92 16.47 -10.17
C TRP A 269 5.62 15.39 -11.22
N GLY A 270 6.54 15.24 -12.16
CA GLY A 270 6.46 14.30 -13.28
C GLY A 270 7.80 14.21 -14.00
N GLY A 271 7.96 13.26 -14.89
CA GLY A 271 9.13 13.22 -15.78
C GLY A 271 10.47 12.85 -15.14
N GLY A 272 10.52 12.24 -13.97
CA GLY A 272 11.78 11.83 -13.33
C GLY A 272 11.81 12.02 -11.82
N THR A 273 10.74 12.55 -11.26
CA THR A 273 10.63 12.70 -9.81
C THR A 273 10.14 11.42 -9.14
N VAL A 274 10.63 11.18 -7.95
CA VAL A 274 10.27 10.05 -7.10
C VAL A 274 9.95 10.58 -5.72
N MET A 275 8.91 10.04 -5.11
CA MET A 275 8.57 10.31 -3.72
C MET A 275 9.48 9.45 -2.84
N VAL A 276 10.26 10.09 -1.96
CA VAL A 276 11.19 9.39 -1.06
C VAL A 276 10.63 9.40 0.35
N GLN A 277 10.32 8.22 0.86
CA GLN A 277 9.89 8.05 2.25
C GLN A 277 11.11 7.88 3.17
N ARG A 278 10.97 8.34 4.40
CA ARG A 278 12.04 8.31 5.42
C ARG A 278 11.72 7.33 6.53
N ASP A 279 12.78 6.94 7.24
CA ASP A 279 12.66 6.25 8.50
C ASP A 279 12.41 7.22 9.68
N ARG A 280 12.37 6.68 10.90
CA ARG A 280 12.10 7.46 12.13
C ARG A 280 13.22 8.44 12.50
N VAL A 281 14.41 8.27 11.97
CA VAL A 281 15.54 9.19 12.19
C VAL A 281 15.78 10.12 10.99
N GLY A 282 14.92 10.07 9.99
CA GLY A 282 14.94 10.97 8.84
C GLY A 282 15.80 10.49 7.67
N CYS A 283 16.33 9.26 7.72
CA CYS A 283 17.06 8.67 6.60
C CYS A 283 16.12 8.19 5.50
N GLU A 284 16.60 8.24 4.25
CA GLU A 284 15.87 7.70 3.10
C GLU A 284 15.64 6.20 3.25
N LEU A 285 14.40 5.75 3.12
CA LEU A 285 14.01 4.36 3.34
C LEU A 285 13.41 3.71 2.11
N PHE A 286 12.50 4.40 1.42
CA PHE A 286 11.85 3.90 0.21
C PHE A 286 11.85 4.96 -0.89
N ASN A 287 12.09 4.52 -2.12
CA ASN A 287 11.84 5.28 -3.34
C ASN A 287 10.51 4.82 -3.94
N HIS A 288 9.48 5.65 -3.87
CA HIS A 288 8.18 5.35 -4.44
C HIS A 288 8.00 6.07 -5.78
N ARG A 289 8.01 5.31 -6.87
CA ARG A 289 7.96 5.82 -8.25
C ARG A 289 6.53 5.94 -8.81
N ASN A 290 5.58 6.24 -8.03
CA ASN A 290 4.14 6.24 -8.31
C ASN A 290 3.75 6.64 -9.76
N ILE A 291 4.27 7.77 -10.26
CA ILE A 291 3.99 8.26 -11.63
C ILE A 291 5.02 7.74 -12.64
N ASN A 292 6.21 7.41 -12.20
CA ASN A 292 7.38 7.07 -13.02
C ASN A 292 7.73 5.59 -12.96
N LYS A 293 6.72 4.73 -13.01
CA LYS A 293 6.90 3.27 -12.99
C LYS A 293 7.83 2.81 -14.12
N PHE A 294 8.64 1.79 -13.86
CA PHE A 294 9.49 1.21 -14.87
C PHE A 294 8.69 0.52 -15.97
N LYS A 295 9.15 0.69 -17.18
CA LYS A 295 8.62 0.02 -18.38
C LYS A 295 9.74 -0.76 -19.05
N LEU A 296 9.41 -1.75 -19.83
CA LEU A 296 10.38 -2.50 -20.61
C LEU A 296 11.11 -1.61 -21.64
N SER A 297 10.49 -0.47 -22.02
CA SER A 297 11.08 0.54 -22.91
C SER A 297 10.84 1.94 -22.38
N GLY A 298 11.80 2.86 -22.58
CA GLY A 298 11.62 4.29 -22.34
C GLY A 298 11.58 4.69 -20.87
N ASN A 299 12.47 4.15 -20.06
CA ASN A 299 12.61 4.56 -18.67
C ASN A 299 13.40 5.86 -18.51
N VAL A 300 12.94 6.73 -17.64
CA VAL A 300 13.67 7.94 -17.24
C VAL A 300 14.71 7.57 -16.19
N TYR A 301 15.95 7.93 -16.44
CA TYR A 301 17.06 7.78 -15.49
C TYR A 301 17.28 9.09 -14.74
N ASN A 302 17.47 9.00 -13.42
CA ASN A 302 17.74 10.15 -12.59
C ASN A 302 18.84 9.85 -11.57
N ASN A 303 19.99 10.51 -11.73
CA ASN A 303 21.16 10.33 -10.85
C ASN A 303 20.94 10.81 -9.41
N ASP A 304 19.97 11.70 -9.18
CA ASP A 304 19.69 12.23 -7.83
C ASP A 304 18.91 11.25 -6.94
N ILE A 305 18.45 10.12 -7.54
CA ILE A 305 17.70 9.10 -6.84
C ILE A 305 18.64 7.99 -6.39
N THR A 306 18.66 7.72 -5.09
CA THR A 306 19.44 6.62 -4.51
C THR A 306 19.03 5.28 -5.12
N ASN A 307 20.00 4.46 -5.49
CA ASN A 307 19.83 3.15 -6.15
C ASN A 307 19.31 3.20 -7.60
N GLU A 308 19.07 4.36 -8.20
CA GLU A 308 18.50 4.46 -9.56
C GLU A 308 19.33 3.69 -10.60
N TRP A 309 20.66 3.72 -10.48
CA TRP A 309 21.53 2.94 -11.37
C TRP A 309 21.22 1.43 -11.29
N HIS A 310 21.03 0.89 -10.10
CA HIS A 310 20.70 -0.53 -9.91
C HIS A 310 19.36 -0.86 -10.55
N TYR A 311 18.35 -0.02 -10.36
CA TYR A 311 17.02 -0.22 -10.94
C TYR A 311 17.08 -0.35 -12.48
N HIS A 312 17.84 0.53 -13.11
CA HIS A 312 18.03 0.47 -14.58
C HIS A 312 18.82 -0.77 -15.03
N GLN A 313 19.79 -1.26 -14.24
CA GLN A 313 20.48 -2.51 -14.55
C GLN A 313 19.51 -3.71 -14.47
N HIS A 314 18.62 -3.74 -13.49
CA HIS A 314 17.61 -4.79 -13.39
C HIS A 314 16.63 -4.78 -14.57
N VAL A 315 16.19 -3.61 -15.03
CA VAL A 315 15.35 -3.51 -16.23
C VAL A 315 16.09 -4.01 -17.48
N LYS A 316 17.37 -3.68 -17.64
CA LYS A 316 18.18 -4.21 -18.73
C LYS A 316 18.33 -5.73 -18.69
N GLN A 317 18.57 -6.27 -17.51
CA GLN A 317 18.63 -7.72 -17.29
C GLN A 317 17.30 -8.39 -17.66
N LEU A 318 16.17 -7.84 -17.21
CA LEU A 318 14.84 -8.35 -17.57
C LEU A 318 14.62 -8.36 -19.09
N ASN A 319 14.97 -7.28 -19.78
CA ASN A 319 14.85 -7.22 -21.24
C ASN A 319 15.67 -8.32 -21.94
N THR A 320 16.90 -8.57 -21.48
CA THR A 320 17.74 -9.65 -22.01
C THR A 320 17.09 -11.03 -21.77
N LEU A 321 16.53 -11.27 -20.60
CA LEU A 321 15.85 -12.53 -20.30
C LEU A 321 14.59 -12.73 -21.16
N LEU A 322 13.85 -11.66 -21.43
CA LEU A 322 12.68 -11.70 -22.30
C LEU A 322 13.06 -11.93 -23.78
N GLU A 323 14.17 -11.38 -24.24
CA GLU A 323 14.67 -11.60 -25.60
C GLU A 323 15.19 -13.03 -25.80
N VAL A 324 15.93 -13.58 -24.83
CA VAL A 324 16.43 -14.96 -24.88
C VAL A 324 15.27 -15.97 -24.92
N ASN A 325 14.17 -15.69 -24.23
CA ASN A 325 13.02 -16.60 -24.14
C ASN A 325 12.03 -16.46 -25.33
N LYS A 326 12.35 -15.68 -26.37
CA LYS A 326 11.54 -15.57 -27.61
C LYS A 326 11.88 -16.62 -28.67
N TRP A 327 12.81 -17.55 -28.40
CA TRP A 327 13.25 -18.62 -29.34
C TRP A 327 12.72 -19.98 -28.99
#